data_646fb59a513e9f1d14f7a98374020bda
#
_entry.id   646fb59a513e9f1d14f7a98374020bda
#
_cell.length_a   1.000
_cell.length_b   1.000
_cell.length_c   1.000
_cell.angle_alpha   90.00
_cell.angle_beta   90.00
_cell.angle_gamma   90.00
#
_symmetry.space_group_name_H-M   'P 1'
#
loop_
_entity.id
_entity.type
_entity.pdbx_description
1 polymer ?
#
loop_
_entity_poly.entity_id
_entity_poly.type
_entity_poly.pdbx_seq_one_letter_code
_entity_poly.pdbx_strand_id
1 'polypeptide(L)'
;MMLCRLLEDLDCTLVQGRSDIEVNAICCDSRSVTPGCVFVCLPGQHTDGRRFAHAAAAAGAAVLVFEGTLPNFEFSRSCSPALVQAEPGKARRVLALMASRLYGYPARRMTMIGITGTKGKTTTAHLLAAVLTAAGRRVGCIGTNGAVWPGQRHTLGYTTPESCELQHILRDMADDGCDACVMEVSSLGLKMDRVGGIEFDVGVFTNLSPDHIGPGEHASYAEYRAWKSVLFRRCKVGVVNADDRETPAILKGHSCRVVRYGIAAPADWLALPGFTPRRTADALATDFTVRLPGGRMADFTVPMPGAFSVQDALAALAAAGVLGVPVAAMQAGLRGAAVRGRCEVVPCPAPFTVVLDYAHNAAAAESVLTALRAYHPGRLITVFGCGGGRSRLRRTGMGEACARLADLCIVTEDNSRGEPLEDIFADIRTGMDRVQNGAACVEISNRRDALLYALGLGREGDILAVLGKGHETTIDRDGRKVPFEDAAVVREYMERVK
;
A
#
# COMPACT_ATOMS: atom_id res chain seq x y z
N MET A 1 -24.12 18.62 -10.59
CA MET A 1 -24.79 17.62 -11.48
C MET A 1 -26.21 17.38 -10.98
N MET A 2 -27.19 17.20 -11.86
CA MET A 2 -28.57 16.91 -11.43
C MET A 2 -28.69 15.50 -10.86
N LEU A 3 -29.42 15.33 -9.75
CA LEU A 3 -29.60 14.04 -9.07
C LEU A 3 -30.18 12.97 -10.00
N CYS A 4 -31.19 13.32 -10.84
CA CYS A 4 -31.76 12.35 -11.79
C CYS A 4 -30.70 11.72 -12.70
N ARG A 5 -29.73 12.50 -13.20
CA ARG A 5 -28.62 11.98 -14.01
C ARG A 5 -27.65 11.15 -13.18
N LEU A 6 -27.46 11.51 -11.91
CA LEU A 6 -26.57 10.79 -11.02
C LEU A 6 -27.09 9.39 -10.70
N LEU A 7 -28.41 9.18 -10.68
CA LEU A 7 -29.08 7.92 -10.35
C LEU A 7 -29.34 6.99 -11.55
N GLU A 8 -29.13 7.45 -12.79
CA GLU A 8 -29.39 6.63 -13.99
C GLU A 8 -28.65 5.27 -13.91
N ASP A 9 -29.36 4.18 -14.21
CA ASP A 9 -28.83 2.81 -14.29
C ASP A 9 -28.10 2.34 -13.03
N LEU A 10 -28.46 2.86 -11.85
CA LEU A 10 -27.93 2.40 -10.56
C LEU A 10 -28.98 1.55 -9.83
N ASP A 11 -28.48 0.58 -9.04
CA ASP A 11 -29.29 -0.31 -8.18
C ASP A 11 -29.86 0.48 -6.97
N CYS A 12 -30.64 1.56 -7.24
CA CYS A 12 -31.23 2.41 -6.20
C CYS A 12 -32.48 3.13 -6.72
N THR A 13 -33.33 3.59 -5.79
CA THR A 13 -34.59 4.26 -6.09
C THR A 13 -34.74 5.53 -5.24
N LEU A 14 -35.18 6.64 -5.84
CA LEU A 14 -35.60 7.84 -5.12
C LEU A 14 -36.95 7.54 -4.44
N VAL A 15 -36.95 7.50 -3.11
CA VAL A 15 -38.15 7.18 -2.32
C VAL A 15 -38.84 8.42 -1.75
N GLN A 16 -38.12 9.55 -1.66
CA GLN A 16 -38.67 10.83 -1.19
C GLN A 16 -37.85 12.00 -1.76
N GLY A 17 -38.51 13.12 -1.99
CA GLY A 17 -37.90 14.38 -2.46
C GLY A 17 -37.92 14.53 -3.99
N ARG A 18 -37.14 15.48 -4.49
CA ARG A 18 -37.11 15.86 -5.92
C ARG A 18 -35.83 15.29 -6.57
N SER A 19 -35.95 14.89 -7.83
CA SER A 19 -34.83 14.41 -8.63
C SER A 19 -34.13 15.51 -9.43
N ASP A 20 -34.71 16.69 -9.51
CA ASP A 20 -34.21 17.87 -10.23
C ASP A 20 -33.39 18.81 -9.33
N ILE A 21 -32.76 18.29 -8.31
CA ILE A 21 -31.85 19.02 -7.44
C ILE A 21 -30.40 18.88 -7.94
N GLU A 22 -29.63 19.94 -7.80
CA GLU A 22 -28.22 19.90 -8.12
C GLU A 22 -27.39 19.40 -6.92
N VAL A 23 -26.45 18.48 -7.19
CA VAL A 23 -25.49 17.98 -6.21
C VAL A 23 -24.06 18.28 -6.66
N ASN A 24 -23.20 18.64 -5.73
CA ASN A 24 -21.85 19.15 -5.99
C ASN A 24 -20.73 18.27 -5.42
N ALA A 25 -21.03 17.42 -4.44
CA ALA A 25 -20.09 16.55 -3.79
C ALA A 25 -20.74 15.23 -3.35
N ILE A 26 -19.95 14.24 -3.03
CA ILE A 26 -20.39 12.97 -2.46
C ILE A 26 -19.42 12.51 -1.38
N CYS A 27 -19.94 12.05 -0.24
CA CYS A 27 -19.13 11.55 0.87
C CYS A 27 -19.84 10.41 1.61
N CYS A 28 -19.09 9.68 2.43
CA CYS A 28 -19.58 8.64 3.34
C CYS A 28 -19.09 8.84 4.79
N ASP A 29 -18.36 9.93 5.05
CA ASP A 29 -17.97 10.38 6.39
C ASP A 29 -18.79 11.61 6.75
N SER A 30 -19.56 11.55 7.83
CA SER A 30 -20.43 12.65 8.26
C SER A 30 -19.67 13.93 8.63
N ARG A 31 -18.38 13.82 8.95
CA ARG A 31 -17.48 14.96 9.22
C ARG A 31 -17.08 15.72 7.95
N SER A 32 -17.24 15.09 6.80
CA SER A 32 -16.90 15.65 5.48
C SER A 32 -18.12 16.15 4.71
N VAL A 33 -19.28 16.22 5.35
CA VAL A 33 -20.51 16.72 4.75
C VAL A 33 -20.39 18.22 4.47
N THR A 34 -20.74 18.63 3.25
CA THR A 34 -20.84 20.01 2.83
C THR A 34 -22.23 20.30 2.28
N PRO A 35 -22.72 21.56 2.30
CA PRO A 35 -24.01 21.91 1.72
C PRO A 35 -24.13 21.50 0.25
N GLY A 36 -25.25 20.84 -0.09
CA GLY A 36 -25.51 20.36 -1.44
C GLY A 36 -24.87 18.99 -1.79
N CYS A 37 -24.20 18.33 -0.86
CA CYS A 37 -23.60 17.02 -1.11
C CYS A 37 -24.60 15.86 -1.03
N VAL A 38 -24.19 14.72 -1.57
CA VAL A 38 -24.79 13.39 -1.32
C VAL A 38 -24.05 12.74 -0.15
N PHE A 39 -24.74 12.37 0.90
CA PHE A 39 -24.21 11.54 1.99
C PHE A 39 -24.69 10.12 1.83
N VAL A 40 -23.76 9.15 1.75
CA VAL A 40 -24.08 7.72 1.63
C VAL A 40 -23.87 7.03 2.98
N CYS A 41 -24.97 6.54 3.56
CA CYS A 41 -25.00 5.82 4.83
C CYS A 41 -24.48 4.38 4.63
N LEU A 42 -23.18 4.18 4.69
CA LEU A 42 -22.59 2.85 4.52
C LEU A 42 -22.75 2.00 5.79
N PRO A 43 -23.07 0.71 5.67
CA PRO A 43 -22.91 -0.23 6.77
C PRO A 43 -21.42 -0.41 7.08
N GLY A 44 -20.99 -0.04 8.28
CA GLY A 44 -19.62 -0.18 8.75
C GLY A 44 -19.47 -1.36 9.70
N GLN A 45 -18.22 -1.78 9.97
CA GLN A 45 -17.93 -2.90 10.89
C GLN A 45 -18.25 -2.58 12.37
N HIS A 46 -18.06 -1.32 12.77
CA HIS A 46 -18.24 -0.88 14.15
C HIS A 46 -19.42 0.07 14.31
N THR A 47 -19.85 0.71 13.24
CA THR A 47 -20.90 1.73 13.29
C THR A 47 -21.70 1.73 11.99
N ASP A 48 -23.02 1.76 12.12
CA ASP A 48 -23.92 1.92 10.98
C ASP A 48 -23.99 3.40 10.58
N GLY A 49 -23.66 3.71 9.31
CA GLY A 49 -23.68 5.07 8.76
C GLY A 49 -25.05 5.76 8.84
N ARG A 50 -26.15 4.98 8.92
CA ARG A 50 -27.52 5.51 9.08
C ARG A 50 -27.69 6.31 10.38
N ARG A 51 -26.91 6.02 11.42
CA ARG A 51 -26.90 6.80 12.68
C ARG A 51 -26.49 8.26 12.47
N PHE A 52 -25.76 8.55 11.41
CA PHE A 52 -25.29 9.90 11.10
C PHE A 52 -26.18 10.66 10.11
N ALA A 53 -27.29 10.06 9.64
CA ALA A 53 -28.15 10.65 8.63
C ALA A 53 -28.72 12.01 9.07
N HIS A 54 -29.15 12.15 10.34
CA HIS A 54 -29.63 13.45 10.89
C HIS A 54 -28.53 14.49 10.95
N ALA A 55 -27.34 14.12 11.41
CA ALA A 55 -26.20 15.04 11.48
C ALA A 55 -25.79 15.49 10.08
N ALA A 56 -25.80 14.57 9.10
CA ALA A 56 -25.51 14.88 7.71
C ALA A 56 -26.56 15.83 7.10
N ALA A 57 -27.86 15.58 7.32
CA ALA A 57 -28.91 16.46 6.87
C ALA A 57 -28.81 17.86 7.51
N ALA A 58 -28.54 17.94 8.82
CA ALA A 58 -28.33 19.19 9.56
C ALA A 58 -27.10 19.97 9.05
N ALA A 59 -26.07 19.26 8.60
CA ALA A 59 -24.88 19.84 7.98
C ALA A 59 -25.08 20.26 6.50
N GLY A 60 -26.29 20.03 5.95
CA GLY A 60 -26.67 20.50 4.61
C GLY A 60 -26.56 19.46 3.49
N ALA A 61 -26.49 18.16 3.82
CA ALA A 61 -26.60 17.13 2.79
C ALA A 61 -27.91 17.26 2.03
N ALA A 62 -27.87 17.42 0.71
CA ALA A 62 -29.04 17.53 -0.14
C ALA A 62 -29.70 16.17 -0.41
N VAL A 63 -28.92 15.09 -0.32
CA VAL A 63 -29.35 13.72 -0.60
C VAL A 63 -28.78 12.78 0.45
N LEU A 64 -29.62 11.86 0.94
CA LEU A 64 -29.19 10.72 1.76
C LEU A 64 -29.41 9.43 0.98
N VAL A 65 -28.36 8.64 0.83
CA VAL A 65 -28.42 7.29 0.24
C VAL A 65 -28.25 6.26 1.36
N PHE A 66 -29.13 5.24 1.41
CA PHE A 66 -29.13 4.24 2.47
C PHE A 66 -29.63 2.88 1.97
N GLU A 67 -29.32 1.80 2.70
CA GLU A 67 -29.90 0.47 2.51
C GLU A 67 -30.93 0.17 3.60
N GLY A 68 -31.93 -0.64 3.28
CA GLY A 68 -32.97 -1.06 4.21
C GLY A 68 -33.89 0.07 4.63
N THR A 69 -34.26 0.13 5.90
CA THR A 69 -35.11 1.17 6.45
C THR A 69 -34.28 2.23 7.17
N LEU A 70 -34.57 3.50 6.94
CA LEU A 70 -34.14 4.55 7.85
C LEU A 70 -35.01 4.47 9.12
N PRO A 71 -34.43 4.55 10.33
CA PRO A 71 -35.23 4.76 11.55
C PRO A 71 -36.10 6.00 11.38
N ASN A 72 -37.29 6.05 12.00
CA ASN A 72 -38.28 7.14 11.86
C ASN A 72 -37.61 8.51 11.94
N PHE A 73 -37.40 9.13 10.77
CA PHE A 73 -36.80 10.43 10.65
C PHE A 73 -37.86 11.45 10.28
N GLU A 74 -38.24 12.28 11.23
CA GLU A 74 -38.89 13.55 10.93
C GLU A 74 -37.78 14.60 10.67
N PHE A 75 -37.48 14.86 9.40
CA PHE A 75 -36.66 16.02 9.04
C PHE A 75 -37.50 17.29 9.23
N SER A 76 -36.91 18.34 9.77
CA SER A 76 -37.57 19.64 9.84
C SER A 76 -37.87 20.12 8.41
N ARG A 77 -38.99 20.86 8.22
CA ARG A 77 -39.38 21.37 6.90
C ARG A 77 -38.31 22.23 6.20
N SER A 78 -37.39 22.79 7.00
CA SER A 78 -36.27 23.59 6.49
C SER A 78 -35.04 22.75 6.09
N CYS A 79 -35.01 21.43 6.39
CA CYS A 79 -33.85 20.54 6.19
C CYS A 79 -34.32 19.16 5.76
N SER A 80 -35.02 19.06 4.61
CA SER A 80 -35.54 17.79 4.10
C SER A 80 -34.72 17.34 2.87
N PRO A 81 -33.70 16.48 3.08
CA PRO A 81 -32.91 15.93 1.97
C PRO A 81 -33.77 15.01 1.09
N ALA A 82 -33.39 14.83 -0.15
CA ALA A 82 -33.92 13.74 -0.96
C ALA A 82 -33.45 12.41 -0.42
N LEU A 83 -34.32 11.41 -0.38
CA LEU A 83 -34.03 10.07 0.15
C LEU A 83 -33.94 9.08 -0.99
N VAL A 84 -32.77 8.41 -1.10
CA VAL A 84 -32.48 7.41 -2.11
C VAL A 84 -32.21 6.09 -1.41
N GLN A 85 -32.98 5.06 -1.72
CA GLN A 85 -32.81 3.73 -1.19
C GLN A 85 -32.02 2.88 -2.18
N ALA A 86 -30.84 2.41 -1.77
CA ALA A 86 -30.05 1.43 -2.50
C ALA A 86 -30.61 0.02 -2.24
N GLU A 87 -30.51 -0.86 -3.22
CA GLU A 87 -30.82 -2.27 -3.03
C GLU A 87 -29.92 -2.91 -1.98
N PRO A 88 -30.38 -3.96 -1.27
CA PRO A 88 -29.60 -4.64 -0.23
C PRO A 88 -28.21 -5.09 -0.74
N GLY A 89 -27.17 -4.71 -0.03
CA GLY A 89 -25.77 -5.00 -0.36
C GLY A 89 -25.18 -4.13 -1.49
N LYS A 90 -25.89 -3.10 -1.99
CA LYS A 90 -25.47 -2.29 -3.11
C LYS A 90 -24.99 -0.88 -2.78
N ALA A 91 -25.18 -0.39 -1.54
CA ALA A 91 -24.82 1.01 -1.21
C ALA A 91 -23.37 1.37 -1.55
N ARG A 92 -22.42 0.46 -1.35
CA ARG A 92 -21.00 0.68 -1.73
C ARG A 92 -20.81 0.78 -3.24
N ARG A 93 -21.50 -0.07 -4.00
CA ARG A 93 -21.50 -0.02 -5.45
C ARG A 93 -22.14 1.26 -5.96
N VAL A 94 -23.26 1.64 -5.39
CA VAL A 94 -23.96 2.90 -5.70
C VAL A 94 -23.05 4.10 -5.42
N LEU A 95 -22.41 4.15 -4.23
CA LEU A 95 -21.43 5.20 -3.90
C LEU A 95 -20.32 5.30 -4.95
N ALA A 96 -19.71 4.17 -5.33
CA ALA A 96 -18.60 4.16 -6.26
C ALA A 96 -18.99 4.66 -7.66
N LEU A 97 -20.15 4.23 -8.17
CA LEU A 97 -20.65 4.65 -9.48
C LEU A 97 -21.13 6.09 -9.49
N MET A 98 -21.82 6.54 -8.43
CA MET A 98 -22.19 7.94 -8.25
C MET A 98 -20.97 8.85 -8.22
N ALA A 99 -19.94 8.49 -7.43
CA ALA A 99 -18.72 9.27 -7.34
C ALA A 99 -17.99 9.34 -8.71
N SER A 100 -17.85 8.21 -9.39
CA SER A 100 -17.26 8.16 -10.74
C SER A 100 -17.99 9.06 -11.71
N ARG A 101 -19.32 9.03 -11.70
CA ARG A 101 -20.18 9.87 -12.58
C ARG A 101 -20.09 11.34 -12.21
N LEU A 102 -20.19 11.67 -10.92
CA LEU A 102 -20.16 13.05 -10.42
C LEU A 102 -18.88 13.76 -10.82
N TYR A 103 -17.75 13.07 -10.74
CA TYR A 103 -16.43 13.58 -11.10
C TYR A 103 -16.06 13.38 -12.58
N GLY A 104 -17.02 13.00 -13.44
CA GLY A 104 -16.83 12.94 -14.90
C GLY A 104 -15.98 11.77 -15.37
N TYR A 105 -16.03 10.63 -14.68
CA TYR A 105 -15.31 9.40 -15.03
C TYR A 105 -13.78 9.60 -15.19
N PRO A 106 -13.09 10.16 -14.18
CA PRO A 106 -11.70 10.59 -14.31
C PRO A 106 -10.74 9.45 -14.69
N ALA A 107 -11.02 8.22 -14.25
CA ALA A 107 -10.24 7.04 -14.61
C ALA A 107 -10.19 6.79 -16.13
N ARG A 108 -11.18 7.23 -16.91
CA ARG A 108 -11.20 7.07 -18.37
C ARG A 108 -10.26 8.03 -19.10
N ARG A 109 -9.75 9.05 -18.40
CA ARG A 109 -8.84 10.06 -18.94
C ARG A 109 -7.37 9.68 -18.79
N MET A 110 -7.08 8.58 -18.07
CA MET A 110 -5.72 8.12 -17.75
C MET A 110 -5.59 6.61 -18.04
N THR A 111 -4.36 6.16 -18.27
CA THR A 111 -4.03 4.73 -18.24
C THR A 111 -4.07 4.26 -16.79
N MET A 112 -4.97 3.36 -16.44
CA MET A 112 -5.15 2.86 -15.08
C MET A 112 -4.42 1.54 -14.88
N ILE A 113 -3.50 1.50 -13.91
CA ILE A 113 -2.75 0.29 -13.53
C ILE A 113 -3.07 -0.06 -12.09
N GLY A 114 -3.66 -1.23 -11.87
CA GLY A 114 -3.98 -1.74 -10.54
C GLY A 114 -3.01 -2.84 -10.10
N ILE A 115 -2.45 -2.75 -8.90
CA ILE A 115 -1.50 -3.73 -8.35
C ILE A 115 -2.09 -4.40 -7.12
N THR A 116 -2.21 -5.74 -7.15
CA THR A 116 -2.67 -6.53 -6.01
C THR A 116 -1.67 -7.62 -5.64
N GLY A 117 -1.77 -8.10 -4.41
CA GLY A 117 -0.91 -9.13 -3.83
C GLY A 117 -0.82 -8.99 -2.32
N THR A 118 -0.12 -9.90 -1.64
CA THR A 118 0.13 -9.78 -0.20
C THR A 118 1.26 -8.78 0.05
N LYS A 119 2.41 -8.99 -0.55
CA LYS A 119 3.62 -8.16 -0.44
C LYS A 119 3.99 -7.55 -1.80
N GLY A 120 4.89 -6.57 -1.81
CA GLY A 120 5.45 -5.99 -3.05
C GLY A 120 4.59 -4.93 -3.73
N LYS A 121 3.31 -4.73 -3.39
CA LYS A 121 2.42 -3.75 -4.05
C LYS A 121 3.00 -2.33 -4.10
N THR A 122 3.41 -1.81 -2.96
CA THR A 122 3.97 -0.45 -2.83
C THR A 122 5.26 -0.31 -3.63
N THR A 123 6.16 -1.29 -3.48
CA THR A 123 7.42 -1.30 -4.22
C THR A 123 7.17 -1.31 -5.72
N THR A 124 6.40 -2.29 -6.22
CA THR A 124 6.05 -2.39 -7.64
C THR A 124 5.39 -1.12 -8.16
N ALA A 125 4.48 -0.50 -7.38
CA ALA A 125 3.80 0.73 -7.79
C ALA A 125 4.78 1.89 -8.01
N HIS A 126 5.69 2.11 -7.08
CA HIS A 126 6.67 3.17 -7.18
C HIS A 126 7.73 2.90 -8.26
N LEU A 127 8.19 1.65 -8.40
CA LEU A 127 9.10 1.26 -9.47
C LEU A 127 8.47 1.49 -10.86
N LEU A 128 7.22 1.07 -11.04
CA LEU A 128 6.49 1.29 -12.28
C LEU A 128 6.25 2.78 -12.55
N ALA A 129 5.86 3.54 -11.53
CA ALA A 129 5.69 4.99 -11.68
C ALA A 129 7.00 5.67 -12.12
N ALA A 130 8.15 5.30 -11.53
CA ALA A 130 9.46 5.81 -11.92
C ALA A 130 9.83 5.44 -13.39
N VAL A 131 9.53 4.21 -13.79
CA VAL A 131 9.76 3.74 -15.17
C VAL A 131 8.88 4.51 -16.17
N LEU A 132 7.59 4.71 -15.87
CA LEU A 132 6.70 5.47 -16.74
C LEU A 132 7.07 6.96 -16.80
N THR A 133 7.53 7.53 -15.68
CA THR A 133 8.03 8.91 -15.64
C THR A 133 9.31 9.08 -16.49
N ALA A 134 10.24 8.12 -16.44
CA ALA A 134 11.42 8.11 -17.30
C ALA A 134 11.09 7.96 -18.79
N ALA A 135 9.92 7.39 -19.10
CA ALA A 135 9.37 7.33 -20.46
C ALA A 135 8.63 8.62 -20.88
N GLY A 136 8.70 9.69 -20.06
CA GLY A 136 8.08 10.98 -20.35
C GLY A 136 6.61 11.12 -19.96
N ARG A 137 6.05 10.17 -19.20
CA ARG A 137 4.65 10.22 -18.76
C ARG A 137 4.48 11.04 -17.47
N ARG A 138 3.32 11.67 -17.32
CA ARG A 138 2.91 12.32 -16.07
C ARG A 138 2.10 11.33 -15.24
N VAL A 139 2.72 10.80 -14.19
CA VAL A 139 2.20 9.63 -13.44
C VAL A 139 1.71 10.03 -12.06
N GLY A 140 0.47 9.63 -11.74
CA GLY A 140 -0.04 9.56 -10.37
C GLY A 140 0.22 8.19 -9.74
N CYS A 141 0.51 8.16 -8.44
CA CYS A 141 0.66 6.93 -7.66
C CYS A 141 -0.24 6.99 -6.42
N ILE A 142 -1.08 5.96 -6.20
CA ILE A 142 -2.00 5.87 -5.06
C ILE A 142 -1.70 4.58 -4.29
N GLY A 143 -1.45 4.68 -3.00
CA GLY A 143 -1.19 3.49 -2.18
C GLY A 143 -0.87 3.78 -0.74
N THR A 144 -0.14 2.87 -0.13
CA THR A 144 0.25 2.92 1.29
C THR A 144 1.04 4.20 1.62
N ASN A 145 1.82 4.72 0.69
CA ASN A 145 2.60 5.95 0.84
C ASN A 145 1.80 7.23 0.54
N GLY A 146 0.47 7.13 0.45
CA GLY A 146 -0.43 8.23 0.09
C GLY A 146 -0.75 8.29 -1.40
N ALA A 147 -1.39 9.37 -1.83
CA ALA A 147 -1.57 9.73 -3.23
C ALA A 147 -0.55 10.80 -3.62
N VAL A 148 0.24 10.55 -4.66
CA VAL A 148 1.35 11.42 -5.08
C VAL A 148 1.32 11.58 -6.59
N TRP A 149 1.38 12.82 -7.07
CA TRP A 149 1.58 13.16 -8.48
C TRP A 149 2.39 14.44 -8.58
N PRO A 150 2.84 14.88 -9.77
CA PRO A 150 3.77 16.00 -9.87
C PRO A 150 3.31 17.26 -9.12
N GLY A 151 4.06 17.64 -8.10
CA GLY A 151 3.79 18.81 -7.25
C GLY A 151 2.76 18.60 -6.13
N GLN A 152 2.15 17.42 -6.02
CA GLN A 152 1.09 17.13 -5.06
C GLN A 152 1.39 15.88 -4.22
N ARG A 153 0.96 15.92 -2.95
CA ARG A 153 0.99 14.78 -2.04
C ARG A 153 -0.16 14.85 -1.04
N HIS A 154 -0.93 13.76 -0.97
CA HIS A 154 -2.04 13.61 -0.02
C HIS A 154 -1.84 12.36 0.85
N THR A 155 -2.05 12.52 2.16
CA THR A 155 -2.06 11.38 3.08
C THR A 155 -3.41 10.67 3.00
N LEU A 156 -3.40 9.36 2.95
CA LEU A 156 -4.60 8.53 2.86
C LEU A 156 -4.83 7.75 4.15
N GLY A 157 -6.09 7.51 4.49
CA GLY A 157 -6.48 6.65 5.61
C GLY A 157 -6.31 5.15 5.31
N TYR A 158 -6.33 4.77 4.04
CA TYR A 158 -6.27 3.38 3.57
C TYR A 158 -5.37 3.27 2.34
N THR A 159 -4.72 2.11 2.18
CA THR A 159 -3.94 1.77 0.97
C THR A 159 -4.75 1.94 -0.33
N THR A 160 -6.04 1.59 -0.29
CA THR A 160 -7.01 1.85 -1.36
C THR A 160 -8.10 2.72 -0.73
N PRO A 161 -8.20 4.01 -1.06
CA PRO A 161 -9.16 4.95 -0.47
C PRO A 161 -10.61 4.54 -0.70
N GLU A 162 -11.55 5.08 0.09
CA GLU A 162 -12.98 4.96 -0.20
C GLU A 162 -13.29 5.57 -1.56
N SER A 163 -14.30 5.02 -2.24
CA SER A 163 -14.55 5.35 -3.66
C SER A 163 -14.81 6.83 -3.92
N CYS A 164 -15.44 7.56 -3.01
CA CYS A 164 -15.65 9.01 -3.15
C CYS A 164 -14.33 9.79 -3.09
N GLU A 165 -13.44 9.45 -2.15
CA GLU A 165 -12.11 10.03 -2.03
C GLU A 165 -11.24 9.66 -3.24
N LEU A 166 -11.27 8.38 -3.65
CA LEU A 166 -10.52 7.89 -4.81
C LEU A 166 -10.90 8.61 -6.09
N GLN A 167 -12.18 8.74 -6.39
CA GLN A 167 -12.65 9.41 -7.62
C GLN A 167 -12.33 10.91 -7.62
N HIS A 168 -12.35 11.56 -6.45
CA HIS A 168 -11.92 12.95 -6.29
C HIS A 168 -10.42 13.09 -6.62
N ILE A 169 -9.57 12.26 -6.02
CA ILE A 169 -8.13 12.25 -6.29
C ILE A 169 -7.83 11.98 -7.77
N LEU A 170 -8.53 11.01 -8.39
CA LEU A 170 -8.36 10.71 -9.81
C LEU A 170 -8.76 11.90 -10.71
N ARG A 171 -9.81 12.65 -10.33
CA ARG A 171 -10.18 13.89 -11.03
C ARG A 171 -9.05 14.91 -10.94
N ASP A 172 -8.53 15.16 -9.72
CA ASP A 172 -7.46 16.14 -9.52
C ASP A 172 -6.19 15.75 -10.30
N MET A 173 -5.81 14.46 -10.28
CA MET A 173 -4.71 13.95 -11.11
C MET A 173 -4.93 14.20 -12.60
N ALA A 174 -6.14 13.91 -13.11
CA ALA A 174 -6.46 14.09 -14.52
C ALA A 174 -6.52 15.57 -14.92
N ASP A 175 -7.01 16.45 -14.04
CA ASP A 175 -7.06 17.89 -14.25
C ASP A 175 -5.66 18.53 -14.19
N ASP A 176 -4.75 18.00 -13.35
CA ASP A 176 -3.34 18.35 -13.31
C ASP A 176 -2.53 17.74 -14.47
N GLY A 177 -3.19 17.04 -15.40
CA GLY A 177 -2.59 16.50 -16.63
C GLY A 177 -1.83 15.20 -16.46
N CYS A 178 -2.11 14.40 -15.44
CA CYS A 178 -1.62 13.02 -15.39
C CYS A 178 -2.24 12.20 -16.53
N ASP A 179 -1.42 11.40 -17.20
CA ASP A 179 -1.83 10.50 -18.28
C ASP A 179 -1.80 9.02 -17.85
N ALA A 180 -1.28 8.72 -16.66
CA ALA A 180 -1.30 7.40 -16.06
C ALA A 180 -1.47 7.48 -14.53
N CYS A 181 -2.17 6.50 -13.98
CA CYS A 181 -2.28 6.30 -12.53
C CYS A 181 -1.92 4.85 -12.18
N VAL A 182 -0.91 4.68 -11.33
CA VAL A 182 -0.52 3.39 -10.75
C VAL A 182 -1.08 3.32 -9.33
N MET A 183 -1.92 2.33 -9.04
CA MET A 183 -2.52 2.26 -7.71
C MET A 183 -2.46 0.86 -7.08
N GLU A 184 -2.26 0.84 -5.77
CA GLU A 184 -2.40 -0.37 -4.97
C GLU A 184 -3.89 -0.72 -4.83
N VAL A 185 -4.25 -1.96 -5.20
CA VAL A 185 -5.62 -2.49 -5.09
C VAL A 185 -5.63 -3.60 -4.05
N SER A 186 -6.01 -3.26 -2.83
CA SER A 186 -6.10 -4.20 -1.72
C SER A 186 -7.30 -5.12 -1.86
N SER A 187 -7.24 -6.31 -1.24
CA SER A 187 -8.37 -7.24 -1.22
C SER A 187 -9.62 -6.66 -0.55
N LEU A 188 -9.43 -5.87 0.53
CA LEU A 188 -10.51 -5.13 1.17
C LEU A 188 -11.03 -4.00 0.27
N GLY A 189 -10.18 -3.33 -0.49
CA GLY A 189 -10.60 -2.34 -1.49
C GLY A 189 -11.51 -2.94 -2.56
N LEU A 190 -11.23 -4.18 -2.99
CA LEU A 190 -12.09 -4.94 -3.91
C LEU A 190 -13.37 -5.41 -3.22
N LYS A 191 -13.28 -5.98 -2.01
CA LYS A 191 -14.43 -6.44 -1.20
C LYS A 191 -15.41 -5.32 -0.90
N MET A 192 -14.91 -4.13 -0.59
CA MET A 192 -15.68 -2.95 -0.26
C MET A 192 -16.04 -2.08 -1.49
N ASP A 193 -15.85 -2.61 -2.69
CA ASP A 193 -16.10 -1.96 -3.98
C ASP A 193 -15.51 -0.54 -4.12
N ARG A 194 -14.37 -0.25 -3.44
CA ARG A 194 -13.72 1.05 -3.45
C ARG A 194 -13.22 1.46 -4.84
N VAL A 195 -12.91 0.47 -5.68
CA VAL A 195 -12.52 0.66 -7.08
C VAL A 195 -13.67 0.42 -8.07
N GLY A 196 -14.92 0.49 -7.59
CA GLY A 196 -16.11 0.42 -8.43
C GLY A 196 -16.11 1.52 -9.48
N GLY A 197 -16.54 1.19 -10.72
CA GLY A 197 -16.54 2.14 -11.83
C GLY A 197 -15.17 2.41 -12.46
N ILE A 198 -14.09 1.73 -12.01
CA ILE A 198 -12.77 1.80 -12.63
C ILE A 198 -12.53 0.51 -13.43
N GLU A 199 -12.18 0.68 -14.70
CA GLU A 199 -11.61 -0.36 -15.56
C GLU A 199 -10.10 -0.17 -15.62
N PHE A 200 -9.32 -1.23 -15.39
CA PHE A 200 -7.87 -1.16 -15.44
C PHE A 200 -7.35 -1.57 -16.82
N ASP A 201 -6.40 -0.82 -17.36
CA ASP A 201 -5.68 -1.21 -18.56
C ASP A 201 -4.74 -2.37 -18.24
N VAL A 202 -4.09 -2.33 -17.06
CA VAL A 202 -3.20 -3.38 -16.59
C VAL A 202 -3.53 -3.73 -15.13
N GLY A 203 -3.74 -5.02 -14.86
CA GLY A 203 -3.81 -5.58 -13.51
C GLY A 203 -2.53 -6.34 -13.21
N VAL A 204 -1.87 -6.08 -12.08
CA VAL A 204 -0.62 -6.74 -11.68
C VAL A 204 -0.86 -7.61 -10.44
N PHE A 205 -0.41 -8.87 -10.47
CA PHE A 205 -0.38 -9.76 -9.31
C PHE A 205 1.05 -10.04 -8.88
N THR A 206 1.38 -9.67 -7.63
CA THR A 206 2.73 -9.86 -7.09
C THR A 206 2.92 -11.23 -6.44
N ASN A 207 2.14 -11.56 -5.41
CA ASN A 207 2.19 -12.82 -4.67
C ASN A 207 0.99 -12.99 -3.74
N LEU A 208 0.80 -14.22 -3.23
CA LEU A 208 -0.21 -14.50 -2.22
C LEU A 208 0.31 -15.41 -1.11
N SER A 209 0.23 -14.95 0.12
CA SER A 209 0.47 -15.70 1.34
C SER A 209 -0.62 -15.44 2.37
N PRO A 210 -0.80 -16.30 3.38
CA PRO A 210 -1.79 -16.08 4.43
C PRO A 210 -1.53 -14.74 5.16
N ASP A 211 -2.50 -13.84 5.04
CA ASP A 211 -2.53 -12.53 5.69
C ASP A 211 -3.98 -12.02 5.68
N HIS A 212 -4.31 -11.04 6.49
CA HIS A 212 -5.64 -10.41 6.49
C HIS A 212 -6.81 -11.39 6.71
N ILE A 213 -6.63 -12.41 7.56
CA ILE A 213 -7.66 -13.37 7.94
C ILE A 213 -8.03 -13.12 9.41
N GLY A 214 -9.26 -12.72 9.66
CA GLY A 214 -9.75 -12.43 11.02
C GLY A 214 -10.96 -11.52 11.06
N PRO A 215 -11.41 -11.17 12.26
CA PRO A 215 -12.53 -10.25 12.44
C PRO A 215 -12.29 -8.93 11.73
N GLY A 216 -13.26 -8.50 10.93
CA GLY A 216 -13.15 -7.25 10.19
C GLY A 216 -12.33 -7.29 8.89
N GLU A 217 -11.73 -8.42 8.55
CA GLU A 217 -10.97 -8.63 7.33
C GLU A 217 -11.65 -9.71 6.46
N HIS A 218 -10.97 -10.83 6.20
CA HIS A 218 -11.53 -11.95 5.44
C HIS A 218 -11.82 -13.14 6.38
N ALA A 219 -12.92 -13.85 6.11
CA ALA A 219 -13.30 -15.02 6.90
C ALA A 219 -12.36 -16.23 6.64
N SER A 220 -11.68 -16.27 5.48
CA SER A 220 -10.78 -17.35 5.13
C SER A 220 -9.74 -16.92 4.08
N TYR A 221 -8.69 -17.74 3.96
CA TYR A 221 -7.69 -17.59 2.90
C TYR A 221 -8.32 -17.72 1.49
N ALA A 222 -9.31 -18.59 1.33
CA ALA A 222 -10.02 -18.75 0.08
C ALA A 222 -10.79 -17.48 -0.31
N GLU A 223 -11.44 -16.83 0.65
CA GLU A 223 -12.10 -15.53 0.43
C GLU A 223 -11.08 -14.43 0.09
N TYR A 224 -9.98 -14.34 0.85
CA TYR A 224 -8.91 -13.39 0.59
C TYR A 224 -8.38 -13.49 -0.84
N ARG A 225 -8.10 -14.72 -1.31
CA ARG A 225 -7.69 -15.02 -2.68
C ARG A 225 -8.76 -14.65 -3.70
N ALA A 226 -10.02 -15.04 -3.46
CA ALA A 226 -11.13 -14.76 -4.36
C ALA A 226 -11.31 -13.26 -4.60
N TRP A 227 -11.17 -12.44 -3.57
CA TRP A 227 -11.27 -10.98 -3.74
C TRP A 227 -10.13 -10.43 -4.60
N LYS A 228 -8.88 -10.89 -4.41
CA LYS A 228 -7.77 -10.44 -5.28
C LYS A 228 -7.97 -10.84 -6.75
N SER A 229 -8.59 -11.98 -7.01
CA SER A 229 -8.87 -12.43 -8.39
C SER A 229 -9.83 -11.50 -9.15
N VAL A 230 -10.63 -10.69 -8.44
CA VAL A 230 -11.59 -9.76 -9.06
C VAL A 230 -10.88 -8.74 -9.95
N LEU A 231 -9.65 -8.33 -9.64
CA LEU A 231 -8.88 -7.39 -10.47
C LEU A 231 -8.71 -7.92 -11.90
N PHE A 232 -8.50 -9.25 -12.07
CA PHE A 232 -8.26 -9.88 -13.38
C PHE A 232 -9.52 -10.10 -14.22
N ARG A 233 -10.68 -9.79 -13.65
CA ARG A 233 -11.95 -9.66 -14.36
C ARG A 233 -12.30 -8.22 -14.72
N ARG A 234 -11.50 -7.26 -14.22
CA ARG A 234 -11.69 -5.81 -14.41
C ARG A 234 -10.48 -5.14 -15.06
N CYS A 235 -9.56 -5.91 -15.66
CA CYS A 235 -8.43 -5.36 -16.42
C CYS A 235 -8.37 -5.93 -17.83
N LYS A 236 -7.74 -5.18 -18.75
CA LYS A 236 -7.54 -5.62 -20.14
C LYS A 236 -6.37 -6.60 -20.26
N VAL A 237 -5.29 -6.35 -19.51
CA VAL A 237 -4.11 -7.21 -19.46
C VAL A 237 -3.75 -7.52 -18.01
N GLY A 238 -3.58 -8.80 -17.69
CA GLY A 238 -3.11 -9.28 -16.41
C GLY A 238 -1.62 -9.62 -16.46
N VAL A 239 -0.80 -8.94 -15.68
CA VAL A 239 0.63 -9.22 -15.46
C VAL A 239 0.76 -10.01 -14.17
N VAL A 240 1.22 -11.27 -14.25
CA VAL A 240 1.14 -12.20 -13.12
C VAL A 240 2.47 -12.88 -12.83
N ASN A 241 2.74 -13.10 -11.55
CA ASN A 241 3.91 -13.83 -11.07
C ASN A 241 3.76 -15.33 -11.37
N ALA A 242 4.60 -15.86 -12.27
CA ALA A 242 4.61 -17.27 -12.63
C ALA A 242 5.17 -18.19 -11.51
N ASP A 243 5.97 -17.63 -10.61
CA ASP A 243 6.59 -18.37 -9.51
C ASP A 243 5.61 -18.57 -8.33
N ASP A 244 4.52 -17.81 -8.27
CA ASP A 244 3.54 -17.93 -7.20
C ASP A 244 2.54 -19.07 -7.49
N ARG A 245 2.48 -20.05 -6.58
CA ARG A 245 1.59 -21.22 -6.70
C ARG A 245 0.10 -20.87 -6.79
N GLU A 246 -0.30 -19.70 -6.28
CA GLU A 246 -1.69 -19.24 -6.30
C GLU A 246 -2.08 -18.56 -7.62
N THR A 247 -1.13 -18.31 -8.52
CA THR A 247 -1.39 -17.66 -9.82
C THR A 247 -2.50 -18.34 -10.63
N PRO A 248 -2.59 -19.68 -10.73
CA PRO A 248 -3.69 -20.33 -11.44
C PRO A 248 -5.06 -20.06 -10.79
N ALA A 249 -5.10 -19.99 -9.45
CA ALA A 249 -6.33 -19.71 -8.71
C ALA A 249 -6.73 -18.22 -8.80
N ILE A 250 -5.78 -17.31 -8.81
CA ILE A 250 -5.99 -15.86 -9.05
C ILE A 250 -6.57 -15.62 -10.44
N LEU A 251 -6.12 -16.37 -11.44
CA LEU A 251 -6.61 -16.26 -12.82
C LEU A 251 -7.94 -17.01 -13.08
N LYS A 252 -8.49 -17.71 -12.08
CA LYS A 252 -9.75 -18.43 -12.27
C LYS A 252 -10.89 -17.48 -12.67
N GLY A 253 -11.45 -17.68 -13.88
CA GLY A 253 -12.52 -16.85 -14.42
C GLY A 253 -12.07 -15.44 -14.85
N HIS A 254 -10.77 -15.24 -15.15
CA HIS A 254 -10.29 -14.00 -15.75
C HIS A 254 -10.82 -13.81 -17.18
N SER A 255 -10.86 -12.56 -17.62
CA SER A 255 -11.22 -12.18 -19.00
C SER A 255 -10.08 -11.44 -19.72
N CYS A 256 -8.97 -11.18 -19.03
CA CYS A 256 -7.85 -10.40 -19.55
C CYS A 256 -6.85 -11.25 -20.35
N ARG A 257 -6.08 -10.61 -21.23
CA ARG A 257 -4.86 -11.20 -21.81
C ARG A 257 -3.82 -11.34 -20.68
N VAL A 258 -3.14 -12.48 -20.60
CA VAL A 258 -2.16 -12.76 -19.53
C VAL A 258 -0.73 -12.60 -20.04
N VAL A 259 0.10 -11.90 -19.27
CA VAL A 259 1.56 -11.81 -19.42
C VAL A 259 2.19 -12.32 -18.12
N ARG A 260 3.17 -13.22 -18.23
CA ARG A 260 3.82 -13.86 -17.08
C ARG A 260 5.21 -13.26 -16.84
N TYR A 261 5.56 -13.04 -15.58
CA TYR A 261 6.93 -12.73 -15.17
C TYR A 261 7.38 -13.70 -14.06
N GLY A 262 8.69 -13.90 -13.93
CA GLY A 262 9.23 -14.80 -12.90
C GLY A 262 10.76 -14.85 -12.87
N ILE A 263 11.29 -15.57 -11.87
CA ILE A 263 12.72 -15.83 -11.69
C ILE A 263 13.06 -17.32 -11.75
N ALA A 264 12.06 -18.21 -11.60
CA ALA A 264 12.23 -19.66 -11.57
C ALA A 264 11.34 -20.39 -12.59
N ALA A 265 10.06 -20.02 -12.66
CA ALA A 265 9.11 -20.64 -13.57
C ALA A 265 9.19 -20.05 -15.00
N PRO A 266 8.80 -20.82 -16.02
CA PRO A 266 8.72 -20.30 -17.39
C PRO A 266 7.81 -19.06 -17.48
N ALA A 267 8.36 -17.98 -18.02
CA ALA A 267 7.68 -16.69 -18.07
C ALA A 267 8.05 -15.91 -19.35
N ASP A 268 7.19 -14.95 -19.73
CA ASP A 268 7.43 -14.03 -20.85
C ASP A 268 8.57 -13.04 -20.52
N TRP A 269 8.60 -12.60 -19.24
CA TRP A 269 9.65 -11.79 -18.65
C TRP A 269 10.36 -12.61 -17.59
N LEU A 270 11.55 -13.12 -17.88
CA LEU A 270 12.28 -14.03 -16.98
C LEU A 270 13.62 -13.42 -16.56
N ALA A 271 13.77 -13.14 -15.26
CA ALA A 271 15.10 -12.83 -14.76
C ALA A 271 15.95 -14.09 -14.65
N LEU A 272 17.16 -14.02 -15.18
CA LEU A 272 18.10 -15.12 -15.16
C LEU A 272 18.77 -15.24 -13.78
N PRO A 273 19.21 -16.43 -13.37
CA PRO A 273 20.00 -16.60 -12.16
C PRO A 273 21.29 -15.77 -12.18
N GLY A 274 21.81 -15.41 -11.00
CA GLY A 274 23.07 -14.66 -10.88
C GLY A 274 22.85 -13.19 -10.52
N PHE A 275 21.88 -12.90 -9.64
CA PHE A 275 21.69 -11.56 -9.08
C PHE A 275 22.94 -11.08 -8.34
N THR A 276 23.46 -9.92 -8.70
CA THR A 276 24.69 -9.40 -8.15
C THR A 276 24.41 -8.20 -7.23
N PRO A 277 24.67 -8.33 -5.90
CA PRO A 277 24.62 -7.21 -4.98
C PRO A 277 25.64 -6.14 -5.35
N ARG A 278 25.21 -4.88 -5.38
CA ARG A 278 26.07 -3.73 -5.63
C ARG A 278 25.80 -2.63 -4.63
N ARG A 279 26.82 -2.31 -3.82
CA ARG A 279 26.74 -1.21 -2.86
C ARG A 279 27.19 0.09 -3.55
N THR A 280 26.39 1.14 -3.44
CA THR A 280 26.74 2.51 -3.86
C THR A 280 26.65 3.43 -2.65
N ALA A 281 27.03 4.69 -2.78
CA ALA A 281 26.91 5.68 -1.70
C ALA A 281 25.43 5.85 -1.24
N ASP A 282 24.48 5.73 -2.18
CA ASP A 282 23.08 6.08 -1.97
C ASP A 282 22.13 4.87 -2.03
N ALA A 283 22.63 3.65 -2.34
CA ALA A 283 21.80 2.48 -2.50
C ALA A 283 22.52 1.16 -2.24
N LEU A 284 21.76 0.18 -1.78
CA LEU A 284 22.10 -1.24 -1.85
C LEU A 284 21.34 -1.83 -3.05
N ALA A 285 21.98 -1.80 -4.22
CA ALA A 285 21.36 -2.16 -5.48
C ALA A 285 21.54 -3.66 -5.80
N THR A 286 20.69 -4.18 -6.67
CA THR A 286 20.82 -5.52 -7.24
C THR A 286 20.84 -5.42 -8.76
N ASP A 287 21.92 -5.93 -9.40
CA ASP A 287 22.03 -6.06 -10.84
C ASP A 287 21.49 -7.42 -11.29
N PHE A 288 20.76 -7.46 -12.39
CA PHE A 288 20.14 -8.69 -12.92
C PHE A 288 19.89 -8.59 -14.42
N THR A 289 19.92 -9.74 -15.11
CA THR A 289 19.62 -9.85 -16.54
C THR A 289 18.24 -10.42 -16.76
N VAL A 290 17.46 -9.85 -17.66
CA VAL A 290 16.10 -10.30 -18.00
C VAL A 290 16.06 -10.77 -19.45
N ARG A 291 15.51 -11.97 -19.65
CA ARG A 291 15.04 -12.40 -20.95
C ARG A 291 13.66 -11.80 -21.21
N LEU A 292 13.58 -10.96 -22.22
CA LEU A 292 12.39 -10.26 -22.67
C LEU A 292 11.55 -11.14 -23.63
N PRO A 293 10.27 -10.82 -23.86
CA PRO A 293 9.49 -11.41 -24.95
C PRO A 293 10.25 -11.34 -26.28
N GLY A 294 10.26 -12.44 -27.03
CA GLY A 294 11.05 -12.57 -28.27
C GLY A 294 12.50 -12.98 -28.06
N GLY A 295 12.92 -13.29 -26.81
CA GLY A 295 14.23 -13.89 -26.50
C GLY A 295 15.40 -12.91 -26.35
N ARG A 296 15.19 -11.61 -26.54
CA ARG A 296 16.23 -10.58 -26.32
C ARG A 296 16.59 -10.47 -24.85
N MET A 297 17.88 -10.30 -24.54
CA MET A 297 18.37 -10.05 -23.18
C MET A 297 18.55 -8.57 -22.92
N ALA A 298 18.32 -8.15 -21.67
CA ALA A 298 18.60 -6.81 -21.22
C ALA A 298 19.02 -6.82 -19.74
N ASP A 299 19.99 -5.99 -19.39
CA ASP A 299 20.49 -5.86 -18.04
C ASP A 299 19.78 -4.71 -17.32
N PHE A 300 19.45 -4.93 -16.07
CA PHE A 300 18.76 -3.98 -15.22
C PHE A 300 19.44 -3.87 -13.86
N THR A 301 19.23 -2.73 -13.22
CA THR A 301 19.62 -2.47 -11.84
C THR A 301 18.40 -1.98 -11.09
N VAL A 302 18.04 -2.64 -9.98
CA VAL A 302 17.08 -2.11 -9.01
C VAL A 302 17.85 -1.57 -7.80
N PRO A 303 17.60 -0.33 -7.33
CA PRO A 303 18.32 0.28 -6.20
C PRO A 303 17.83 -0.24 -4.85
N MET A 304 17.60 -1.54 -4.74
CA MET A 304 17.08 -2.23 -3.58
C MET A 304 17.69 -3.63 -3.49
N PRO A 305 17.85 -4.19 -2.25
CA PRO A 305 18.50 -5.48 -2.06
C PRO A 305 17.58 -6.67 -2.35
N GLY A 306 18.18 -7.74 -2.86
CA GLY A 306 17.63 -9.09 -2.81
C GLY A 306 16.67 -9.48 -3.92
N ALA A 307 16.41 -10.78 -4.01
CA ALA A 307 15.59 -11.40 -5.04
C ALA A 307 14.13 -10.91 -5.04
N PHE A 308 13.57 -10.57 -3.87
CA PHE A 308 12.22 -10.02 -3.78
C PHE A 308 12.11 -8.65 -4.48
N SER A 309 13.17 -7.82 -4.42
CA SER A 309 13.23 -6.55 -5.16
C SER A 309 13.33 -6.77 -6.66
N VAL A 310 14.03 -7.82 -7.10
CA VAL A 310 14.04 -8.24 -8.51
C VAL A 310 12.67 -8.69 -8.96
N GLN A 311 11.91 -9.45 -8.14
CA GLN A 311 10.54 -9.85 -8.46
C GLN A 311 9.60 -8.64 -8.60
N ASP A 312 9.67 -7.67 -7.67
CA ASP A 312 8.87 -6.44 -7.74
C ASP A 312 9.27 -5.59 -8.97
N ALA A 313 10.56 -5.53 -9.29
CA ALA A 313 11.06 -4.87 -10.49
C ALA A 313 10.58 -5.55 -11.77
N LEU A 314 10.60 -6.89 -11.85
CA LEU A 314 10.07 -7.64 -12.98
C LEU A 314 8.58 -7.38 -13.21
N ALA A 315 7.79 -7.34 -12.15
CA ALA A 315 6.37 -6.99 -12.21
C ALA A 315 6.18 -5.59 -12.85
N ALA A 316 6.98 -4.61 -12.41
CA ALA A 316 6.95 -3.25 -12.95
C ALA A 316 7.41 -3.22 -14.42
N LEU A 317 8.51 -3.90 -14.76
CA LEU A 317 9.05 -3.98 -16.12
C LEU A 317 8.09 -4.68 -17.09
N ALA A 318 7.46 -5.78 -16.67
CA ALA A 318 6.47 -6.49 -17.49
C ALA A 318 5.23 -5.62 -17.75
N ALA A 319 4.75 -4.89 -16.72
CA ALA A 319 3.65 -3.93 -16.88
C ALA A 319 4.03 -2.77 -17.81
N ALA A 320 5.24 -2.22 -17.67
CA ALA A 320 5.76 -1.19 -18.56
C ALA A 320 5.90 -1.70 -20.01
N GLY A 321 6.34 -2.95 -20.18
CA GLY A 321 6.41 -3.59 -21.49
C GLY A 321 5.07 -3.75 -22.18
N VAL A 322 4.01 -4.11 -21.42
CA VAL A 322 2.62 -4.12 -21.90
C VAL A 322 2.19 -2.75 -22.43
N LEU A 323 2.67 -1.68 -21.78
CA LEU A 323 2.37 -0.29 -22.16
C LEU A 323 3.31 0.26 -23.25
N GLY A 324 4.20 -0.56 -23.81
CA GLY A 324 5.08 -0.17 -24.91
C GLY A 324 6.26 0.70 -24.51
N VAL A 325 6.63 0.72 -23.24
CA VAL A 325 7.79 1.52 -22.76
C VAL A 325 9.09 0.97 -23.34
N PRO A 326 10.00 1.81 -23.91
CA PRO A 326 11.28 1.37 -24.41
C PRO A 326 12.20 0.86 -23.28
N VAL A 327 13.03 -0.16 -23.56
CA VAL A 327 13.95 -0.76 -22.57
C VAL A 327 14.89 0.28 -21.96
N ALA A 328 15.39 1.23 -22.75
CA ALA A 328 16.28 2.29 -22.25
C ALA A 328 15.59 3.17 -21.18
N ALA A 329 14.30 3.50 -21.36
CA ALA A 329 13.53 4.23 -20.38
C ALA A 329 13.24 3.36 -19.13
N MET A 330 12.98 2.05 -19.31
CA MET A 330 12.85 1.11 -18.21
C MET A 330 14.11 1.06 -17.34
N GLN A 331 15.28 0.95 -17.98
CA GLN A 331 16.58 0.94 -17.29
C GLN A 331 16.85 2.25 -16.54
N ALA A 332 16.57 3.39 -17.17
CA ALA A 332 16.77 4.70 -16.55
C ALA A 332 15.83 4.90 -15.35
N GLY A 333 14.53 4.62 -15.54
CA GLY A 333 13.53 4.77 -14.51
C GLY A 333 13.75 3.85 -13.31
N LEU A 334 14.13 2.59 -13.56
CA LEU A 334 14.37 1.64 -12.47
C LEU A 334 15.60 2.05 -11.64
N ARG A 335 16.70 2.47 -12.27
CA ARG A 335 17.90 2.95 -11.55
C ARG A 335 17.64 4.20 -10.70
N GLY A 336 16.78 5.09 -11.15
CA GLY A 336 16.44 6.32 -10.43
C GLY A 336 15.29 6.17 -9.44
N ALA A 337 14.74 4.96 -9.28
CA ALA A 337 13.61 4.75 -8.41
C ALA A 337 13.98 4.85 -6.93
N ALA A 338 13.08 5.41 -6.14
CA ALA A 338 13.15 5.41 -4.67
C ALA A 338 11.79 5.04 -4.09
N VAL A 339 11.79 4.16 -3.10
CA VAL A 339 10.56 3.71 -2.45
C VAL A 339 10.66 3.96 -0.96
N ARG A 340 9.98 4.98 -0.49
CA ARG A 340 10.04 5.41 0.90
C ARG A 340 9.63 4.26 1.84
N GLY A 341 10.52 3.96 2.81
CA GLY A 341 10.30 2.91 3.81
C GLY A 341 10.31 1.48 3.27
N ARG A 342 10.93 1.24 2.12
CA ARG A 342 11.13 -0.10 1.54
C ARG A 342 12.60 -0.28 1.17
N CYS A 343 13.36 -0.91 2.06
CA CYS A 343 14.83 -0.99 1.96
C CYS A 343 15.46 0.36 1.57
N GLU A 344 14.89 1.45 2.06
CA GLU A 344 15.32 2.81 1.78
C GLU A 344 16.67 3.07 2.44
N VAL A 345 17.69 3.34 1.64
CA VAL A 345 18.96 3.80 2.16
C VAL A 345 18.85 5.28 2.49
N VAL A 346 19.06 5.64 3.75
CA VAL A 346 19.13 7.05 4.16
C VAL A 346 20.53 7.57 3.86
N PRO A 347 20.70 8.56 2.97
CA PRO A 347 22.00 9.16 2.68
C PRO A 347 22.66 9.67 3.96
N CYS A 348 23.87 9.22 4.20
CA CYS A 348 24.57 9.42 5.44
C CYS A 348 26.07 9.57 5.16
N PRO A 349 26.76 10.64 5.62
CA PRO A 349 28.20 10.80 5.45
C PRO A 349 29.03 9.88 6.35
N ALA A 350 28.38 9.01 7.13
CA ALA A 350 29.04 8.06 8.00
C ALA A 350 29.62 6.85 7.22
N PRO A 351 30.62 6.15 7.75
CA PRO A 351 31.24 5.02 7.08
C PRO A 351 30.40 3.73 7.11
N PHE A 352 29.13 3.81 7.52
CA PHE A 352 28.16 2.72 7.58
C PHE A 352 26.91 3.07 6.77
N THR A 353 26.07 2.07 6.50
CA THR A 353 24.81 2.27 5.75
C THR A 353 23.62 2.14 6.68
N VAL A 354 22.65 3.06 6.59
CA VAL A 354 21.37 2.99 7.30
C VAL A 354 20.26 2.63 6.31
N VAL A 355 19.52 1.56 6.61
CA VAL A 355 18.41 1.05 5.80
C VAL A 355 17.13 1.10 6.60
N LEU A 356 16.10 1.75 6.07
CA LEU A 356 14.76 1.77 6.66
C LEU A 356 13.83 0.81 5.91
N ASP A 357 13.10 -0.03 6.64
CA ASP A 357 12.12 -0.93 6.04
C ASP A 357 10.85 -1.09 6.90
N TYR A 358 9.76 -1.34 6.23
CA TYR A 358 8.45 -1.58 6.86
C TYR A 358 8.26 -3.03 7.32
N ALA A 359 9.27 -3.87 7.31
CA ALA A 359 9.23 -5.25 7.80
C ALA A 359 8.80 -5.30 9.27
N HIS A 360 7.60 -5.81 9.54
CA HIS A 360 6.97 -5.83 10.86
C HIS A 360 6.45 -7.23 11.23
N ASN A 361 6.94 -8.27 10.58
CA ASN A 361 6.70 -9.68 10.89
C ASN A 361 7.92 -10.53 10.52
N ALA A 362 7.99 -11.77 11.05
CA ALA A 362 9.10 -12.67 10.89
C ALA A 362 9.55 -12.86 9.44
N ALA A 363 8.62 -13.22 8.55
CA ALA A 363 8.95 -13.50 7.15
C ALA A 363 9.50 -12.28 6.40
N ALA A 364 8.98 -11.07 6.69
CA ALA A 364 9.48 -9.84 6.10
C ALA A 364 10.87 -9.48 6.64
N ALA A 365 11.08 -9.58 7.98
CA ALA A 365 12.38 -9.35 8.59
C ALA A 365 13.43 -10.33 8.05
N GLU A 366 13.10 -11.61 7.97
CA GLU A 366 13.97 -12.64 7.40
C GLU A 366 14.36 -12.33 5.95
N SER A 367 13.39 -11.95 5.11
CA SER A 367 13.66 -11.58 3.71
C SER A 367 14.61 -10.40 3.60
N VAL A 368 14.36 -9.33 4.36
CA VAL A 368 15.21 -8.12 4.34
C VAL A 368 16.60 -8.40 4.89
N LEU A 369 16.71 -9.01 6.09
CA LEU A 369 18.01 -9.26 6.73
C LEU A 369 18.86 -10.25 5.92
N THR A 370 18.28 -11.29 5.34
CA THR A 370 18.96 -12.20 4.42
C THR A 370 19.51 -11.47 3.20
N ALA A 371 18.70 -10.58 2.60
CA ALA A 371 19.14 -9.77 1.48
C ALA A 371 20.28 -8.81 1.85
N LEU A 372 20.24 -8.21 3.04
CA LEU A 372 21.30 -7.32 3.53
C LEU A 372 22.61 -8.08 3.82
N ARG A 373 22.55 -9.33 4.30
CA ARG A 373 23.74 -10.17 4.48
C ARG A 373 24.50 -10.43 3.19
N ALA A 374 23.82 -10.46 2.05
CA ALA A 374 24.48 -10.64 0.74
C ALA A 374 25.44 -9.49 0.35
N TYR A 375 25.38 -8.34 1.06
CA TYR A 375 26.31 -7.21 0.89
C TYR A 375 27.56 -7.31 1.77
N HIS A 376 27.75 -8.43 2.47
CA HIS A 376 28.88 -8.70 3.35
C HIS A 376 29.17 -7.55 4.32
N PRO A 377 28.21 -7.15 5.17
CA PRO A 377 28.43 -6.08 6.15
C PRO A 377 29.50 -6.47 7.16
N GLY A 378 30.21 -5.50 7.72
CA GLY A 378 31.07 -5.70 8.87
C GLY A 378 30.26 -6.28 10.04
N ARG A 379 29.18 -5.57 10.39
CA ARG A 379 28.10 -6.07 11.26
C ARG A 379 26.74 -5.71 10.68
N LEU A 380 25.76 -6.58 10.87
CA LEU A 380 24.36 -6.28 10.61
C LEU A 380 23.68 -5.98 11.95
N ILE A 381 23.38 -4.72 12.22
CA ILE A 381 22.72 -4.24 13.43
C ILE A 381 21.25 -3.99 13.11
N THR A 382 20.33 -4.56 13.89
CA THR A 382 18.91 -4.32 13.66
C THR A 382 18.29 -3.52 14.80
N VAL A 383 17.49 -2.48 14.47
CA VAL A 383 16.64 -1.73 15.39
C VAL A 383 15.20 -2.04 15.04
N PHE A 384 14.46 -2.65 15.96
CA PHE A 384 13.09 -3.05 15.70
C PHE A 384 12.23 -3.11 16.96
N GLY A 385 10.93 -3.07 16.76
CA GLY A 385 9.91 -3.31 17.77
C GLY A 385 8.72 -4.04 17.18
N CYS A 386 7.70 -4.29 18.00
CA CYS A 386 6.45 -4.88 17.58
C CYS A 386 5.25 -4.07 18.06
N GLY A 387 4.19 -4.04 17.25
CA GLY A 387 2.98 -3.33 17.60
C GLY A 387 2.17 -4.03 18.70
N GLY A 388 1.57 -3.22 19.59
CA GLY A 388 0.60 -3.66 20.58
C GLY A 388 -0.73 -4.10 19.94
N GLY A 389 -1.55 -4.86 20.68
CA GLY A 389 -2.82 -5.40 20.20
C GLY A 389 -2.67 -6.35 19.00
N ARG A 390 -1.53 -7.03 18.88
CA ARG A 390 -1.21 -7.99 17.83
C ARG A 390 -0.90 -9.36 18.42
N SER A 391 -0.91 -10.39 17.56
CA SER A 391 -0.60 -11.77 17.96
C SER A 391 0.81 -11.89 18.58
N ARG A 392 0.91 -12.55 19.74
CA ARG A 392 2.18 -12.89 20.39
C ARG A 392 3.12 -13.71 19.49
N LEU A 393 2.58 -14.62 18.67
CA LEU A 393 3.35 -15.39 17.70
C LEU A 393 4.09 -14.50 16.68
N ARG A 394 3.50 -13.36 16.32
CA ARG A 394 4.17 -12.39 15.44
C ARG A 394 5.41 -11.80 16.10
N ARG A 395 5.35 -11.48 17.40
CA ARG A 395 6.43 -10.88 18.17
C ARG A 395 7.55 -11.88 18.39
N THR A 396 7.19 -13.08 18.85
CA THR A 396 8.13 -14.20 19.03
C THR A 396 8.86 -14.54 17.72
N GLY A 397 8.12 -14.66 16.60
CA GLY A 397 8.74 -14.91 15.30
C GLY A 397 9.64 -13.78 14.81
N MET A 398 9.29 -12.51 15.10
CA MET A 398 10.15 -11.36 14.76
C MET A 398 11.46 -11.40 15.53
N GLY A 399 11.40 -11.65 16.85
CA GLY A 399 12.59 -11.82 17.71
C GLY A 399 13.50 -12.93 17.23
N GLU A 400 12.94 -14.11 16.93
CA GLU A 400 13.68 -15.25 16.40
C GLU A 400 14.38 -14.94 15.07
N ALA A 401 13.68 -14.33 14.11
CA ALA A 401 14.25 -13.98 12.81
C ALA A 401 15.40 -12.97 12.93
N CYS A 402 15.23 -11.93 13.77
CA CYS A 402 16.26 -10.91 13.99
C CYS A 402 17.46 -11.52 14.72
N ALA A 403 17.26 -12.31 15.78
CA ALA A 403 18.35 -12.94 16.52
C ALA A 403 19.20 -13.90 15.67
N ARG A 404 18.58 -14.58 14.71
CA ARG A 404 19.26 -15.52 13.81
C ARG A 404 20.09 -14.83 12.73
N LEU A 405 19.69 -13.65 12.28
CA LEU A 405 20.26 -13.02 11.08
C LEU A 405 21.09 -11.76 11.37
N ALA A 406 20.92 -11.11 12.50
CA ALA A 406 21.71 -9.96 12.89
C ALA A 406 22.92 -10.35 13.77
N ASP A 407 23.84 -9.41 13.99
CA ASP A 407 24.94 -9.51 14.95
C ASP A 407 24.59 -8.81 16.27
N LEU A 408 23.74 -7.77 16.18
CA LEU A 408 23.21 -7.04 17.32
C LEU A 408 21.76 -6.68 17.06
N CYS A 409 20.89 -6.96 18.03
CA CYS A 409 19.51 -6.56 18.06
C CYS A 409 19.29 -5.43 19.07
N ILE A 410 18.70 -4.32 18.65
CA ILE A 410 18.24 -3.24 19.53
C ILE A 410 16.72 -3.26 19.50
N VAL A 411 16.12 -3.76 20.59
CA VAL A 411 14.67 -3.87 20.73
C VAL A 411 14.13 -2.57 21.29
N THR A 412 13.11 -2.03 20.67
CA THR A 412 12.52 -0.74 21.06
C THR A 412 11.00 -0.71 20.83
N GLU A 413 10.36 0.40 21.21
CA GLU A 413 8.93 0.60 20.91
C GLU A 413 8.66 0.67 19.41
N ASP A 414 7.47 0.21 19.06
CA ASP A 414 6.73 0.53 17.84
C ASP A 414 5.35 1.06 18.29
N ASN A 415 4.30 0.96 17.52
CA ASN A 415 2.94 1.37 17.88
C ASN A 415 2.39 0.49 19.02
N SER A 416 2.61 0.86 20.28
CA SER A 416 2.23 0.07 21.47
C SER A 416 0.72 0.01 21.70
N ARG A 417 -0.04 1.02 21.25
CA ARG A 417 -1.51 1.08 21.31
C ARG A 417 -2.08 0.80 22.71
N GLY A 418 -1.37 1.24 23.77
CA GLY A 418 -1.77 1.05 25.16
C GLY A 418 -1.39 -0.31 25.78
N GLU A 419 -0.69 -1.16 25.08
CA GLU A 419 -0.11 -2.38 25.67
C GLU A 419 1.24 -2.05 26.33
N PRO A 420 1.52 -2.58 27.55
CA PRO A 420 2.79 -2.35 28.21
C PRO A 420 3.97 -2.81 27.36
N LEU A 421 5.01 -1.98 27.22
CA LEU A 421 6.19 -2.31 26.43
C LEU A 421 6.93 -3.54 26.95
N GLU A 422 6.95 -3.72 28.30
CA GLU A 422 7.56 -4.88 28.94
C GLU A 422 6.97 -6.21 28.46
N ASP A 423 5.64 -6.27 28.27
CA ASP A 423 4.97 -7.47 27.76
C ASP A 423 5.35 -7.74 26.30
N ILE A 424 5.44 -6.67 25.49
CA ILE A 424 5.87 -6.77 24.10
C ILE A 424 7.32 -7.24 24.01
N PHE A 425 8.22 -6.69 24.83
CA PHE A 425 9.63 -7.06 24.89
C PHE A 425 9.81 -8.50 25.37
N ALA A 426 9.04 -8.94 26.39
CA ALA A 426 9.06 -10.31 26.88
C ALA A 426 8.69 -11.32 25.78
N ASP A 427 7.66 -11.01 24.96
CA ASP A 427 7.30 -11.85 23.82
C ASP A 427 8.42 -11.90 22.74
N ILE A 428 9.10 -10.77 22.48
CA ILE A 428 10.25 -10.71 21.56
C ILE A 428 11.42 -11.53 22.09
N ARG A 429 11.79 -11.36 23.38
CA ARG A 429 12.85 -12.15 24.04
C ARG A 429 12.59 -13.65 23.95
N THR A 430 11.35 -14.07 24.21
CA THR A 430 10.94 -15.48 24.06
C THR A 430 11.28 -16.06 22.69
N GLY A 431 11.22 -15.25 21.64
CA GLY A 431 11.64 -15.65 20.30
C GLY A 431 13.16 -15.68 20.14
N MET A 432 13.85 -14.68 20.65
CA MET A 432 15.31 -14.58 20.58
C MET A 432 16.01 -15.73 21.31
N ASP A 433 15.49 -16.11 22.48
CA ASP A 433 16.04 -17.20 23.32
C ASP A 433 15.97 -18.58 22.67
N ARG A 434 15.18 -18.75 21.61
CA ARG A 434 15.14 -19.99 20.82
C ARG A 434 16.36 -20.18 19.91
N VAL A 435 17.11 -19.11 19.68
CA VAL A 435 18.25 -19.11 18.77
C VAL A 435 19.53 -19.34 19.54
N GLN A 436 20.15 -20.51 19.36
CA GLN A 436 21.47 -20.78 19.90
C GLN A 436 22.53 -19.90 19.27
N ASN A 437 23.38 -19.25 20.07
CA ASN A 437 24.38 -18.29 19.59
C ASN A 437 23.78 -17.15 18.74
N GLY A 438 22.55 -16.74 19.07
CA GLY A 438 21.88 -15.62 18.41
C GLY A 438 22.56 -14.27 18.67
N ALA A 439 22.06 -13.24 17.98
CA ALA A 439 22.55 -11.87 18.13
C ALA A 439 22.51 -11.39 19.59
N ALA A 440 23.49 -10.59 19.99
CA ALA A 440 23.41 -9.83 21.23
C ALA A 440 22.16 -8.93 21.24
N CYS A 441 21.55 -8.71 22.41
CA CYS A 441 20.33 -7.93 22.55
C CYS A 441 20.53 -6.77 23.52
N VAL A 442 20.04 -5.59 23.12
CA VAL A 442 19.91 -4.40 23.97
C VAL A 442 18.48 -3.91 23.88
N GLU A 443 17.86 -3.60 25.01
CA GLU A 443 16.50 -3.05 25.06
C GLU A 443 16.54 -1.58 25.44
N ILE A 444 15.93 -0.74 24.60
CA ILE A 444 15.83 0.71 24.81
C ILE A 444 14.39 1.11 24.50
N SER A 445 13.61 1.45 25.51
CA SER A 445 12.16 1.69 25.37
C SER A 445 11.84 2.81 24.40
N ASN A 446 12.55 3.94 24.45
CA ASN A 446 12.33 5.06 23.55
C ASN A 446 12.99 4.82 22.19
N ARG A 447 12.22 4.83 21.12
CA ARG A 447 12.71 4.53 19.76
C ARG A 447 13.73 5.56 19.27
N ARG A 448 13.60 6.84 19.65
CA ARG A 448 14.60 7.85 19.29
C ARG A 448 15.95 7.54 19.92
N ASP A 449 15.95 7.20 21.22
CA ASP A 449 17.17 6.88 21.93
C ASP A 449 17.81 5.59 21.41
N ALA A 450 16.98 4.60 21.06
CA ALA A 450 17.43 3.37 20.41
C ALA A 450 18.13 3.63 19.07
N LEU A 451 17.55 4.51 18.24
CA LEU A 451 18.18 4.93 16.98
C LEU A 451 19.48 5.68 17.19
N LEU A 452 19.51 6.64 18.12
CA LEU A 452 20.75 7.40 18.44
C LEU A 452 21.84 6.47 18.98
N TYR A 453 21.48 5.49 19.81
CA TYR A 453 22.41 4.49 20.30
C TYR A 453 22.96 3.62 19.16
N ALA A 454 22.10 3.13 18.26
CA ALA A 454 22.50 2.34 17.09
C ALA A 454 23.46 3.12 16.18
N LEU A 455 23.13 4.39 15.89
CA LEU A 455 23.95 5.28 15.05
C LEU A 455 25.33 5.56 15.67
N GLY A 456 25.38 5.74 17.01
CA GLY A 456 26.64 5.92 17.74
C GLY A 456 27.54 4.66 17.78
N LEU A 457 26.97 3.47 17.57
CA LEU A 457 27.72 2.21 17.49
C LEU A 457 28.27 1.90 16.10
N GLY A 458 27.75 2.55 15.05
CA GLY A 458 28.08 2.25 13.66
C GLY A 458 29.55 2.41 13.34
N ARG A 459 30.13 1.43 12.65
CA ARG A 459 31.52 1.38 12.21
C ARG A 459 31.60 1.22 10.70
N GLU A 460 32.79 1.38 10.15
CA GLU A 460 33.05 1.19 8.72
C GLU A 460 32.56 -0.21 8.26
N GLY A 461 31.79 -0.19 7.18
CA GLY A 461 31.25 -1.40 6.58
C GLY A 461 29.96 -1.94 7.24
N ASP A 462 29.52 -1.44 8.40
CA ASP A 462 28.28 -1.90 9.04
C ASP A 462 27.04 -1.54 8.20
N ILE A 463 25.97 -2.34 8.40
CA ILE A 463 24.62 -2.02 7.95
C ILE A 463 23.71 -1.96 9.18
N LEU A 464 23.05 -0.80 9.38
CA LEU A 464 22.01 -0.59 10.36
C LEU A 464 20.65 -0.76 9.69
N ALA A 465 19.94 -1.84 10.00
CA ALA A 465 18.60 -2.13 9.51
C ALA A 465 17.55 -1.68 10.53
N VAL A 466 16.83 -0.59 10.23
CA VAL A 466 15.75 -0.06 11.06
C VAL A 466 14.43 -0.60 10.51
N LEU A 467 13.78 -1.47 11.27
CA LEU A 467 12.61 -2.22 10.84
C LEU A 467 11.34 -1.78 11.59
N GLY A 468 10.18 -2.01 10.95
CA GLY A 468 8.84 -1.86 11.51
C GLY A 468 8.08 -0.67 10.97
N LYS A 469 8.61 0.55 11.10
CA LYS A 469 7.88 1.78 10.74
C LYS A 469 8.04 2.19 9.28
N GLY A 470 9.20 1.97 8.68
CA GLY A 470 9.44 2.34 7.28
C GLY A 470 9.05 3.79 6.96
N HIS A 471 7.94 3.97 6.24
CA HIS A 471 7.43 5.28 5.79
C HIS A 471 6.52 6.00 6.81
N GLU A 472 6.18 5.38 7.95
CA GLU A 472 5.28 5.97 8.94
C GLU A 472 5.86 7.25 9.55
N THR A 473 4.99 8.25 9.72
CA THR A 473 5.34 9.58 10.27
C THR A 473 4.80 9.81 11.68
N THR A 474 4.23 8.77 12.29
CA THR A 474 3.70 8.82 13.66
C THR A 474 4.00 7.54 14.40
N ILE A 475 4.03 7.62 15.72
CA ILE A 475 4.03 6.46 16.62
C ILE A 475 2.77 6.52 17.48
N ASP A 476 2.10 5.39 17.65
CA ASP A 476 0.89 5.28 18.46
C ASP A 476 1.27 4.81 19.87
N ARG A 477 1.18 5.73 20.85
CA ARG A 477 1.35 5.47 22.26
C ARG A 477 -0.01 5.67 22.95
N ASP A 478 -0.52 4.68 23.64
CA ASP A 478 -1.77 4.73 24.39
C ASP A 478 -2.97 5.26 23.57
N GLY A 479 -3.05 4.87 22.28
CA GLY A 479 -4.10 5.32 21.37
C GLY A 479 -3.93 6.75 20.86
N ARG A 480 -2.81 7.41 21.19
CA ARG A 480 -2.46 8.75 20.72
C ARG A 480 -1.35 8.67 19.67
N LYS A 481 -1.61 9.19 18.48
CA LYS A 481 -0.59 9.33 17.44
C LYS A 481 0.28 10.55 17.69
N VAL A 482 1.56 10.32 17.94
CA VAL A 482 2.58 11.35 18.13
C VAL A 482 3.45 11.43 16.88
N PRO A 483 3.81 12.62 16.37
CA PRO A 483 4.72 12.77 15.24
C PRO A 483 6.06 12.07 15.51
N PHE A 484 6.48 11.20 14.63
CA PHE A 484 7.75 10.47 14.71
C PHE A 484 8.11 9.87 13.35
N GLU A 485 9.34 10.06 12.92
CA GLU A 485 9.85 9.52 11.65
C GLU A 485 11.30 9.06 11.84
N ASP A 486 11.57 7.76 11.58
CA ASP A 486 12.91 7.18 11.70
C ASP A 486 13.95 7.94 10.85
N ALA A 487 13.60 8.27 9.61
CA ALA A 487 14.48 9.01 8.70
C ALA A 487 14.85 10.41 9.22
N ALA A 488 13.94 11.08 9.93
CA ALA A 488 14.21 12.40 10.51
C ALA A 488 15.27 12.31 11.63
N VAL A 489 15.16 11.29 12.50
CA VAL A 489 16.14 11.04 13.56
C VAL A 489 17.53 10.75 12.97
N VAL A 490 17.60 9.93 11.92
CA VAL A 490 18.87 9.64 11.25
C VAL A 490 19.48 10.91 10.67
N ARG A 491 18.71 11.70 9.92
CA ARG A 491 19.20 12.97 9.34
C ARG A 491 19.71 13.95 10.40
N GLU A 492 18.94 14.12 11.48
CA GLU A 492 19.35 15.01 12.59
C GLU A 492 20.65 14.57 13.25
N TYR A 493 20.85 13.27 13.48
CA TYR A 493 22.12 12.74 13.99
C TYR A 493 23.29 13.09 13.07
N MET A 494 23.10 12.91 11.75
CA MET A 494 24.14 13.16 10.76
C MET A 494 24.52 14.66 10.64
N GLU A 495 23.58 15.56 10.86
CA GLU A 495 23.87 17.01 10.91
C GLU A 495 24.71 17.40 12.12
N ARG A 496 24.64 16.64 13.21
CA ARG A 496 25.41 16.89 14.44
C ARG A 496 26.84 16.31 14.40
N VAL A 497 27.08 15.33 13.55
CA VAL A 497 28.37 14.61 13.47
C VAL A 497 29.24 15.17 12.31
N LYS A 498 28.68 16.04 11.46
CA LYS A 498 29.43 16.85 10.50
C LYS A 498 30.25 17.95 11.20
#